data_1d6137832a12425be419beaddc61a92e
#
_entry.id   1d6137832a12425be419beaddc61a92e
#
_cell.length_a   1.000
_cell.length_b   1.000
_cell.length_c   1.000
_cell.angle_alpha   90.00
_cell.angle_beta   90.00
_cell.angle_gamma   90.00
#
_symmetry.space_group_name_H-M   'P 1'
#
loop_
_entity.id
_entity.type
_entity.pdbx_description
1 polymer ?
#
loop_
_entity_poly.entity_id
_entity_poly.type
_entity_poly.pdbx_seq_one_letter_code
_entity_poly.pdbx_strand_id
1 'polypeptide(L)'
;MRRWIVAMLAAVMAPLSAVAHDRVALTFDDLPSLSLLQSQPYTDYSNLMILRGLKHHHMPAIGFVNEGKLDEGMRSRQIDNLKAWVKAGMALGNHTFSHESPNTTSAQAYIADIARGERVTRSLLAAHYKTLTWFRYPYLETGSTLQEKDAIQGWLKDHGYRVAPVTMENSDWMFAEPYDDAISRRQDERVKRIRAEYLAYTEDMITWYQQAGHALLGRPMAFVMLLHVTRLNADCIDDLAVILKRHHIKPVSLDAAMKDPAYRIDDPYVGPNGIEWLERWSITLHKDLPWDSFKEPPADIEAEYKTVDNDLQAGGHSQ
;
A
#
# COMPACT_ATOMS: atom_id res chain seq x y z
N MET A 1 -71.04 -32.29 7.98
CA MET A 1 -69.70 -31.99 8.51
C MET A 1 -68.82 -31.62 7.35
N ARG A 2 -68.54 -30.29 7.15
CA ARG A 2 -67.67 -29.75 6.08
C ARG A 2 -66.28 -29.55 6.67
N ARG A 3 -65.33 -30.33 6.18
CA ARG A 3 -63.88 -30.15 6.52
C ARG A 3 -63.28 -29.04 5.67
N TRP A 4 -62.81 -27.94 6.32
CA TRP A 4 -62.02 -26.88 5.70
C TRP A 4 -60.57 -27.34 5.70
N ILE A 5 -59.95 -27.45 4.52
CA ILE A 5 -58.52 -27.69 4.34
C ILE A 5 -57.89 -26.28 4.25
N VAL A 6 -57.12 -25.90 5.26
CA VAL A 6 -56.31 -24.69 5.24
C VAL A 6 -54.99 -25.07 4.58
N ALA A 7 -54.77 -24.60 3.36
CA ALA A 7 -53.50 -24.72 2.67
C ALA A 7 -52.53 -23.62 3.21
N MET A 8 -51.52 -24.03 3.98
CA MET A 8 -50.41 -23.16 4.35
C MET A 8 -49.48 -22.96 3.13
N LEU A 9 -49.49 -21.76 2.56
CA LEU A 9 -48.46 -21.35 1.62
C LEU A 9 -47.17 -21.08 2.41
N ALA A 10 -46.19 -21.95 2.32
CA ALA A 10 -44.84 -21.68 2.78
C ALA A 10 -44.13 -20.77 1.75
N ALA A 11 -44.00 -19.48 2.08
CA ALA A 11 -43.18 -18.56 1.29
C ALA A 11 -41.69 -18.93 1.46
N VAL A 12 -41.10 -19.54 0.46
CA VAL A 12 -39.67 -19.79 0.39
C VAL A 12 -39.01 -18.44 0.13
N MET A 13 -38.49 -17.79 1.17
CA MET A 13 -37.61 -16.65 1.04
C MET A 13 -36.27 -17.17 0.49
N ALA A 14 -36.04 -17.02 -0.81
CA ALA A 14 -34.72 -17.18 -1.37
C ALA A 14 -33.77 -16.16 -0.71
N PRO A 15 -32.59 -16.56 -0.21
CA PRO A 15 -31.63 -15.60 0.32
C PRO A 15 -31.25 -14.63 -0.81
N LEU A 16 -31.45 -13.34 -0.60
CA LEU A 16 -30.82 -12.32 -1.45
C LEU A 16 -29.31 -12.57 -1.39
N SER A 17 -28.76 -13.08 -2.49
CA SER A 17 -27.30 -13.15 -2.63
C SER A 17 -26.76 -11.73 -2.53
N ALA A 18 -26.10 -11.41 -1.42
CA ALA A 18 -25.40 -10.15 -1.28
C ALA A 18 -24.41 -10.04 -2.43
N VAL A 19 -24.57 -9.02 -3.27
CA VAL A 19 -23.60 -8.73 -4.33
C VAL A 19 -22.25 -8.55 -3.67
N ALA A 20 -21.30 -9.42 -3.98
CA ALA A 20 -19.96 -9.31 -3.46
C ALA A 20 -19.32 -8.06 -4.09
N HIS A 21 -18.80 -7.16 -3.26
CA HIS A 21 -18.07 -5.97 -3.69
C HIS A 21 -16.59 -6.14 -3.46
N ASP A 22 -15.80 -5.42 -4.25
CA ASP A 22 -14.37 -5.30 -4.00
C ASP A 22 -14.10 -4.68 -2.63
N ARG A 23 -12.99 -5.06 -2.06
CA ARG A 23 -12.49 -4.52 -0.79
C ARG A 23 -11.07 -4.03 -1.01
N VAL A 24 -10.59 -3.13 -0.16
CA VAL A 24 -9.21 -2.66 -0.21
C VAL A 24 -8.64 -2.50 1.18
N ALA A 25 -7.42 -3.00 1.39
CA ALA A 25 -6.60 -2.64 2.51
C ALA A 25 -5.66 -1.50 2.09
N LEU A 26 -5.75 -0.37 2.76
CA LEU A 26 -4.84 0.76 2.53
C LEU A 26 -3.53 0.50 3.27
N THR A 27 -2.42 0.56 2.55
CA THR A 27 -1.08 0.38 3.10
C THR A 27 -0.22 1.58 2.73
N PHE A 28 0.53 2.09 3.70
CA PHE A 28 1.39 3.25 3.54
C PHE A 28 2.82 2.84 3.80
N ASP A 29 3.67 2.94 2.79
CA ASP A 29 5.07 2.59 2.91
C ASP A 29 5.90 3.82 3.34
N ASP A 30 7.14 3.61 3.68
CA ASP A 30 8.14 4.61 4.02
C ASP A 30 7.80 5.51 5.23
N LEU A 31 7.14 4.93 6.24
CA LEU A 31 6.98 5.69 7.48
C LEU A 31 8.34 6.03 8.11
N PRO A 32 8.52 7.24 8.66
CA PRO A 32 7.48 8.23 8.95
C PRO A 32 7.07 9.13 7.78
N SER A 33 7.83 9.23 6.70
CA SER A 33 7.39 9.91 5.46
C SER A 33 8.30 9.66 4.27
N LEU A 34 7.71 9.78 3.08
CA LEU A 34 8.41 9.97 1.82
C LEU A 34 8.24 11.44 1.43
N SER A 35 9.34 12.20 1.36
CA SER A 35 9.30 13.63 1.03
C SER A 35 10.67 14.17 0.61
N LEU A 36 10.68 15.04 -0.41
CA LEU A 36 11.86 15.85 -0.76
C LEU A 36 12.22 16.85 0.34
N LEU A 37 11.26 17.22 1.19
CA LEU A 37 11.45 18.28 2.17
C LEU A 37 11.82 17.69 3.53
N GLN A 38 13.08 17.75 3.90
CA GLN A 38 13.59 17.36 5.22
C GLN A 38 13.13 18.35 6.31
N SER A 39 11.82 18.39 6.55
CA SER A 39 11.18 19.32 7.48
C SER A 39 10.30 18.59 8.47
N GLN A 40 10.67 18.57 9.75
CA GLN A 40 9.88 17.91 10.79
C GLN A 40 8.42 18.38 10.83
N PRO A 41 8.09 19.70 10.78
CA PRO A 41 6.70 20.16 10.71
C PRO A 41 5.93 19.62 9.48
N TYR A 42 6.62 19.42 8.37
CA TYR A 42 6.04 18.88 7.13
C TYR A 42 5.68 17.41 7.28
N THR A 43 6.61 16.61 7.80
CA THR A 43 6.37 15.19 8.16
C THR A 43 5.24 15.04 9.18
N ASP A 44 5.26 15.85 10.24
CA ASP A 44 4.22 15.82 11.28
C ASP A 44 2.83 16.13 10.71
N TYR A 45 2.75 17.13 9.82
CA TYR A 45 1.51 17.48 9.13
C TYR A 45 0.99 16.34 8.27
N SER A 46 1.85 15.71 7.46
CA SER A 46 1.46 14.60 6.58
C SER A 46 0.86 13.44 7.39
N ASN A 47 1.54 13.01 8.46
CA ASN A 47 1.03 11.96 9.35
C ASN A 47 -0.30 12.35 10.00
N LEU A 48 -0.40 13.59 10.53
CA LEU A 48 -1.61 14.08 11.20
C LEU A 48 -2.82 14.05 10.27
N MET A 49 -2.66 14.57 9.04
CA MET A 49 -3.78 14.71 8.10
C MET A 49 -4.21 13.34 7.53
N ILE A 50 -3.27 12.47 7.19
CA ILE A 50 -3.59 11.09 6.79
C ILE A 50 -4.38 10.39 7.91
N LEU A 51 -3.87 10.41 9.15
CA LEU A 51 -4.55 9.75 10.27
C LEU A 51 -5.91 10.36 10.58
N ARG A 52 -6.08 11.68 10.41
CA ARG A 52 -7.36 12.36 10.57
C ARG A 52 -8.37 11.89 9.52
N GLY A 53 -7.99 11.85 8.24
CA GLY A 53 -8.85 11.38 7.16
C GLY A 53 -9.20 9.90 7.30
N LEU A 54 -8.22 9.04 7.58
CA LEU A 54 -8.46 7.61 7.82
C LEU A 54 -9.49 7.37 8.94
N LYS A 55 -9.38 8.11 10.04
CA LYS A 55 -10.35 8.03 11.15
C LYS A 55 -11.72 8.58 10.77
N HIS A 56 -11.76 9.72 10.09
CA HIS A 56 -13.01 10.37 9.67
C HIS A 56 -13.84 9.45 8.77
N HIS A 57 -13.18 8.78 7.83
CA HIS A 57 -13.83 7.89 6.87
C HIS A 57 -13.88 6.42 7.32
N HIS A 58 -13.47 6.11 8.56
CA HIS A 58 -13.45 4.74 9.09
C HIS A 58 -12.67 3.77 8.20
N MET A 59 -11.55 4.21 7.64
CA MET A 59 -10.66 3.43 6.79
C MET A 59 -9.52 2.83 7.62
N PRO A 60 -9.53 1.51 7.90
CA PRO A 60 -8.39 0.85 8.53
C PRO A 60 -7.17 0.90 7.61
N ALA A 61 -5.99 1.11 8.20
CA ALA A 61 -4.75 1.14 7.43
C ALA A 61 -3.58 0.52 8.22
N ILE A 62 -2.50 0.24 7.50
CA ILE A 62 -1.22 -0.17 8.06
C ILE A 62 -0.12 0.71 7.48
N GLY A 63 0.82 1.14 8.32
CA GLY A 63 2.04 1.81 7.90
C GLY A 63 3.24 0.88 7.97
N PHE A 64 4.05 0.81 6.94
CA PHE A 64 5.31 0.06 6.91
C PHE A 64 6.47 0.99 7.21
N VAL A 65 7.19 0.67 8.28
CA VAL A 65 8.19 1.56 8.88
C VAL A 65 9.57 1.23 8.32
N ASN A 66 10.19 2.22 7.72
CA ASN A 66 11.60 2.21 7.43
C ASN A 66 12.34 2.88 8.61
N GLU A 67 12.94 2.07 9.51
CA GLU A 67 13.48 2.62 10.78
C GLU A 67 14.71 3.52 10.57
N GLY A 68 15.40 3.43 9.44
CA GLY A 68 16.50 4.34 9.09
C GLY A 68 16.03 5.79 8.96
N LYS A 69 14.85 5.99 8.40
CA LYS A 69 14.24 7.32 8.24
C LYS A 69 13.91 8.02 9.59
N LEU A 70 13.92 7.30 10.71
CA LEU A 70 13.74 7.92 12.04
C LEU A 70 14.89 8.89 12.37
N ASP A 71 16.05 8.75 11.73
CA ASP A 71 17.23 9.59 11.94
C ASP A 71 17.34 10.74 10.91
N GLU A 72 16.45 10.81 9.93
CA GLU A 72 16.40 11.90 8.92
C GLU A 72 15.79 13.21 9.47
N GLY A 73 15.26 13.20 10.68
CA GLY A 73 14.69 14.35 11.35
C GLY A 73 14.94 14.33 12.86
N MET A 74 14.06 14.96 13.61
CA MET A 74 14.10 14.86 15.07
C MET A 74 13.58 13.48 15.51
N ARG A 75 14.49 12.54 15.79
CA ARG A 75 14.16 11.13 16.09
C ARG A 75 13.01 10.95 17.08
N SER A 76 12.93 11.75 18.13
CA SER A 76 11.82 11.68 19.10
C SER A 76 10.47 12.02 18.45
N ARG A 77 10.42 13.01 17.57
CA ARG A 77 9.23 13.41 16.85
C ARG A 77 8.83 12.36 15.79
N GLN A 78 9.81 11.77 15.12
CA GLN A 78 9.56 10.68 14.18
C GLN A 78 8.94 9.47 14.91
N ILE A 79 9.45 9.11 16.08
CA ILE A 79 8.85 8.07 16.93
C ILE A 79 7.45 8.48 17.42
N ASP A 80 7.21 9.76 17.72
CA ASP A 80 5.88 10.24 18.09
C ASP A 80 4.87 10.14 16.94
N ASN A 81 5.30 10.31 15.70
CA ASN A 81 4.48 10.02 14.53
C ASN A 81 4.07 8.54 14.50
N LEU A 82 5.00 7.59 14.69
CA LEU A 82 4.65 6.16 14.76
C LEU A 82 3.67 5.86 15.91
N LYS A 83 3.86 6.46 17.08
CA LYS A 83 2.93 6.35 18.21
C LYS A 83 1.53 6.88 17.84
N ALA A 84 1.46 7.94 17.04
CA ALA A 84 0.19 8.50 16.59
C ALA A 84 -0.60 7.49 15.72
N TRP A 85 0.07 6.73 14.84
CA TRP A 85 -0.55 5.64 14.08
C TRP A 85 -1.15 4.59 14.99
N VAL A 86 -0.39 4.10 15.98
CA VAL A 86 -0.87 3.09 16.93
C VAL A 86 -2.04 3.61 17.77
N LYS A 87 -1.97 4.86 18.26
CA LYS A 87 -3.04 5.52 19.02
C LYS A 87 -4.30 5.75 18.18
N ALA A 88 -4.13 5.97 16.87
CA ALA A 88 -5.26 6.10 15.94
C ALA A 88 -5.95 4.75 15.64
N GLY A 89 -5.41 3.63 16.14
CA GLY A 89 -5.93 2.28 15.89
C GLY A 89 -5.38 1.61 14.65
N MET A 90 -4.45 2.27 13.95
CA MET A 90 -3.80 1.73 12.75
C MET A 90 -2.74 0.68 13.14
N ALA A 91 -2.39 -0.18 12.18
CA ALA A 91 -1.31 -1.15 12.34
C ALA A 91 0.04 -0.56 11.90
N LEU A 92 1.13 -1.22 12.32
CA LEU A 92 2.46 -0.97 11.80
C LEU A 92 3.09 -2.29 11.33
N GLY A 93 3.88 -2.23 10.27
CA GLY A 93 4.69 -3.31 9.69
C GLY A 93 6.15 -2.90 9.58
N ASN A 94 7.02 -3.85 9.22
CA ASN A 94 8.45 -3.65 8.99
C ASN A 94 8.68 -3.43 7.47
N HIS A 95 9.48 -2.40 7.13
CA HIS A 95 9.90 -2.07 5.76
C HIS A 95 11.43 -1.98 5.65
N THR A 96 12.13 -2.82 6.40
CA THR A 96 13.58 -2.83 6.57
C THR A 96 14.12 -1.60 7.35
N PHE A 97 15.43 -1.52 7.51
CA PHE A 97 16.07 -0.34 8.10
C PHE A 97 16.50 0.66 7.02
N SER A 98 17.21 0.20 5.99
CA SER A 98 17.90 1.05 5.01
C SER A 98 17.18 1.17 3.67
N HIS A 99 16.03 0.49 3.49
CA HIS A 99 15.29 0.45 2.22
C HIS A 99 16.12 -0.10 1.05
N GLU A 100 17.02 -1.07 1.34
CA GLU A 100 17.85 -1.69 0.31
C GLU A 100 17.05 -2.65 -0.58
N SER A 101 17.48 -2.76 -1.85
CA SER A 101 16.91 -3.74 -2.78
C SER A 101 17.42 -5.16 -2.45
N PRO A 102 16.53 -6.14 -2.26
CA PRO A 102 16.94 -7.53 -2.11
C PRO A 102 17.49 -8.14 -3.41
N ASN A 103 17.32 -7.47 -4.56
CA ASN A 103 17.88 -7.91 -5.83
C ASN A 103 19.36 -7.55 -6.00
N THR A 104 19.84 -6.55 -5.26
CA THR A 104 21.24 -6.08 -5.31
C THR A 104 22.02 -6.34 -4.03
N THR A 105 21.31 -6.72 -2.94
CA THR A 105 21.90 -7.01 -1.62
C THR A 105 21.84 -8.51 -1.37
N SER A 106 22.92 -9.09 -0.82
CA SER A 106 22.90 -10.52 -0.48
C SER A 106 21.78 -10.85 0.52
N ALA A 107 21.16 -12.02 0.41
CA ALA A 107 20.09 -12.45 1.30
C ALA A 107 20.47 -12.32 2.79
N GLN A 108 21.72 -12.63 3.16
CA GLN A 108 22.21 -12.49 4.54
C GLN A 108 22.23 -11.02 4.99
N ALA A 109 22.74 -10.12 4.17
CA ALA A 109 22.80 -8.69 4.50
C ALA A 109 21.40 -8.08 4.56
N TYR A 110 20.53 -8.46 3.62
CA TYR A 110 19.14 -8.02 3.61
C TYR A 110 18.36 -8.49 4.84
N ILE A 111 18.53 -9.75 5.25
CA ILE A 111 17.95 -10.29 6.49
C ILE A 111 18.45 -9.52 7.73
N ALA A 112 19.74 -9.18 7.77
CA ALA A 112 20.29 -8.37 8.87
C ALA A 112 19.68 -6.96 8.89
N ASP A 113 19.36 -6.39 7.74
CA ASP A 113 18.70 -5.09 7.61
C ASP A 113 17.23 -5.15 8.04
N ILE A 114 16.49 -6.22 7.72
CA ILE A 114 15.14 -6.47 8.25
C ILE A 114 15.17 -6.52 9.78
N ALA A 115 16.10 -7.30 10.36
CA ALA A 115 16.23 -7.46 11.80
C ALA A 115 16.66 -6.15 12.50
N ARG A 116 17.37 -5.27 11.82
CA ARG A 116 17.72 -3.94 12.29
C ARG A 116 16.50 -3.00 12.28
N GLY A 117 15.64 -3.11 11.26
CA GLY A 117 14.46 -2.27 10.99
C GLY A 117 13.23 -2.59 11.85
N GLU A 118 13.34 -3.43 12.88
CA GLU A 118 12.20 -3.79 13.72
C GLU A 118 12.28 -3.29 15.19
N ARG A 119 13.41 -2.74 15.59
CA ARG A 119 13.72 -2.54 17.01
C ARG A 119 12.79 -1.54 17.69
N VAL A 120 12.56 -0.41 17.07
CA VAL A 120 11.69 0.66 17.58
C VAL A 120 10.23 0.24 17.43
N THR A 121 9.86 -0.23 16.25
CA THR A 121 8.49 -0.60 15.89
C THR A 121 8.00 -1.77 16.75
N ARG A 122 8.82 -2.81 16.93
CA ARG A 122 8.49 -3.96 17.79
C ARG A 122 8.29 -3.54 19.24
N SER A 123 9.19 -2.70 19.78
CA SER A 123 9.09 -2.19 21.16
C SER A 123 7.84 -1.32 21.35
N LEU A 124 7.54 -0.48 20.37
CA LEU A 124 6.36 0.37 20.38
C LEU A 124 5.06 -0.46 20.37
N LEU A 125 4.96 -1.45 19.49
CA LEU A 125 3.80 -2.32 19.41
C LEU A 125 3.63 -3.15 20.67
N ALA A 126 4.72 -3.71 21.24
CA ALA A 126 4.69 -4.47 22.49
C ALA A 126 4.15 -3.63 23.66
N ALA A 127 4.52 -2.35 23.75
CA ALA A 127 4.00 -1.43 24.76
C ALA A 127 2.47 -1.19 24.63
N HIS A 128 1.88 -1.54 23.50
CA HIS A 128 0.44 -1.47 23.21
C HIS A 128 -0.23 -2.87 23.10
N TYR A 129 0.43 -3.93 23.60
CA TYR A 129 -0.05 -5.32 23.52
C TYR A 129 -0.34 -5.80 22.10
N LYS A 130 0.43 -5.30 21.12
CA LYS A 130 0.37 -5.67 19.72
C LYS A 130 1.66 -6.36 19.28
N THR A 131 1.57 -7.19 18.24
CA THR A 131 2.72 -7.92 17.67
C THR A 131 3.06 -7.33 16.30
N LEU A 132 4.36 -7.19 16.01
CA LEU A 132 4.85 -6.87 14.69
C LEU A 132 4.80 -8.14 13.83
N THR A 133 3.86 -8.19 12.92
CA THR A 133 3.54 -9.40 12.14
C THR A 133 3.75 -9.20 10.64
N TRP A 134 3.66 -7.97 10.13
CA TRP A 134 3.67 -7.68 8.72
C TRP A 134 5.01 -7.15 8.26
N PHE A 135 5.45 -7.65 7.08
CA PHE A 135 6.64 -7.19 6.37
C PHE A 135 6.25 -6.80 4.95
N ARG A 136 6.81 -5.70 4.44
CA ARG A 136 6.71 -5.25 3.06
C ARG A 136 8.12 -5.16 2.48
N TYR A 137 8.30 -5.76 1.32
CA TYR A 137 9.53 -5.65 0.55
C TYR A 137 9.67 -4.25 -0.06
N PRO A 138 10.81 -3.54 0.14
CA PRO A 138 11.19 -2.40 -0.68
C PRO A 138 11.11 -2.72 -2.18
N TYR A 139 10.69 -1.75 -2.98
CA TYR A 139 10.55 -1.88 -4.44
C TYR A 139 9.69 -3.05 -4.91
N LEU A 140 8.94 -3.69 -4.04
CA LEU A 140 8.23 -4.95 -4.28
C LEU A 140 9.14 -6.10 -4.76
N GLU A 141 10.44 -5.96 -4.65
CA GLU A 141 11.44 -6.94 -5.05
C GLU A 141 11.58 -8.05 -4.00
N THR A 142 11.77 -9.29 -4.43
CA THR A 142 11.76 -10.44 -3.52
C THR A 142 13.04 -11.27 -3.58
N GLY A 143 14.07 -10.78 -4.26
CA GLY A 143 15.33 -11.45 -4.56
C GLY A 143 15.44 -11.77 -6.05
N SER A 144 16.67 -11.76 -6.57
CA SER A 144 16.96 -11.96 -7.99
C SER A 144 16.94 -13.44 -8.40
N THR A 145 17.00 -14.36 -7.42
CA THR A 145 16.94 -15.81 -7.59
C THR A 145 15.97 -16.46 -6.62
N LEU A 146 15.45 -17.64 -6.99
CA LEU A 146 14.59 -18.43 -6.08
C LEU A 146 15.30 -18.77 -4.77
N GLN A 147 16.61 -19.04 -4.81
CA GLN A 147 17.39 -19.35 -3.62
C GLN A 147 17.42 -18.17 -2.64
N GLU A 148 17.63 -16.94 -3.12
CA GLU A 148 17.61 -15.74 -2.30
C GLU A 148 16.20 -15.45 -1.75
N LYS A 149 15.19 -15.54 -2.61
CA LYS A 149 13.79 -15.40 -2.21
C LYS A 149 13.41 -16.39 -1.11
N ASP A 150 13.72 -17.67 -1.29
CA ASP A 150 13.42 -18.72 -0.32
C ASP A 150 14.15 -18.51 1.00
N ALA A 151 15.42 -18.07 0.96
CA ALA A 151 16.18 -17.76 2.17
C ALA A 151 15.56 -16.61 2.96
N ILE A 152 15.18 -15.52 2.28
CA ILE A 152 14.56 -14.36 2.92
C ILE A 152 13.16 -14.74 3.46
N GLN A 153 12.34 -15.41 2.67
CA GLN A 153 10.99 -15.82 3.08
C GLN A 153 11.00 -16.84 4.22
N GLY A 154 11.97 -17.77 4.20
CA GLY A 154 12.19 -18.72 5.29
C GLY A 154 12.50 -18.00 6.59
N TRP A 155 13.42 -17.05 6.58
CA TRP A 155 13.74 -16.25 7.74
C TRP A 155 12.55 -15.43 8.26
N LEU A 156 11.82 -14.77 7.35
CA LEU A 156 10.61 -13.99 7.71
C LEU A 156 9.59 -14.88 8.41
N LYS A 157 9.31 -16.06 7.87
CA LYS A 157 8.39 -17.03 8.46
C LYS A 157 8.82 -17.49 9.85
N ASP A 158 10.11 -17.84 10.01
CA ASP A 158 10.66 -18.32 11.28
C ASP A 158 10.67 -17.24 12.37
N HIS A 159 10.66 -15.95 11.96
CA HIS A 159 10.58 -14.79 12.87
C HIS A 159 9.14 -14.24 13.02
N GLY A 160 8.14 -15.00 12.55
CA GLY A 160 6.73 -14.67 12.74
C GLY A 160 6.19 -13.57 11.82
N TYR A 161 6.91 -13.26 10.76
CA TYR A 161 6.46 -12.32 9.74
C TYR A 161 5.57 -12.97 8.69
N ARG A 162 4.66 -12.17 8.17
CA ARG A 162 3.85 -12.42 6.98
C ARG A 162 4.16 -11.33 5.97
N VAL A 163 4.35 -11.71 4.72
CA VAL A 163 4.55 -10.73 3.64
C VAL A 163 3.22 -10.06 3.30
N ALA A 164 3.23 -8.74 3.20
CA ALA A 164 2.13 -7.93 2.70
C ALA A 164 2.34 -7.68 1.20
N PRO A 165 1.61 -8.38 0.31
CA PRO A 165 1.69 -8.15 -1.13
C PRO A 165 1.06 -6.80 -1.51
N VAL A 166 1.36 -6.31 -2.72
CA VAL A 166 0.64 -5.22 -3.36
C VAL A 166 -0.14 -5.78 -4.54
N THR A 167 -1.40 -5.38 -4.67
CA THR A 167 -2.28 -5.78 -5.79
C THR A 167 -3.01 -4.59 -6.40
N MET A 168 -2.68 -3.39 -5.98
CA MET A 168 -3.17 -2.12 -6.50
C MET A 168 -2.17 -1.02 -6.13
N GLU A 169 -1.83 -0.15 -7.06
CA GLU A 169 -0.98 1.02 -6.82
C GLU A 169 -1.41 2.18 -7.72
N ASN A 170 -0.89 3.37 -7.53
CA ASN A 170 -1.26 4.57 -8.28
C ASN A 170 -0.09 5.52 -8.50
N SER A 171 1.15 5.02 -8.41
CA SER A 171 2.39 5.80 -8.59
C SER A 171 2.43 7.11 -7.78
N ASP A 172 1.85 7.12 -6.58
CA ASP A 172 1.72 8.33 -5.75
C ASP A 172 3.06 9.01 -5.46
N TRP A 173 4.13 8.23 -5.34
CA TRP A 173 5.50 8.69 -5.14
C TRP A 173 5.99 9.58 -6.30
N MET A 174 5.64 9.23 -7.55
CA MET A 174 6.02 9.99 -8.74
C MET A 174 5.34 11.38 -8.79
N PHE A 175 4.13 11.48 -8.25
CA PHE A 175 3.43 12.77 -8.13
C PHE A 175 3.85 13.56 -6.88
N ALA A 176 4.24 12.86 -5.80
CA ALA A 176 4.51 13.49 -4.50
C ALA A 176 5.74 14.38 -4.52
N GLU A 177 6.82 14.00 -5.20
CA GLU A 177 8.03 14.80 -5.25
C GLU A 177 7.88 16.10 -6.04
N PRO A 178 7.29 16.10 -7.27
CA PRO A 178 6.91 17.34 -7.94
C PRO A 178 5.95 18.22 -7.12
N TYR A 179 5.06 17.60 -6.35
CA TYR A 179 4.15 18.32 -5.46
C TYR A 179 4.88 19.01 -4.32
N ASP A 180 5.84 18.33 -3.69
CA ASP A 180 6.71 18.88 -2.66
C ASP A 180 7.56 20.05 -3.20
N ASP A 181 8.15 19.91 -4.39
CA ASP A 181 8.91 20.96 -5.06
C ASP A 181 8.01 22.18 -5.33
N ALA A 182 6.80 21.97 -5.87
CA ALA A 182 5.85 23.04 -6.12
C ALA A 182 5.45 23.81 -4.85
N ILE A 183 5.22 23.09 -3.73
CA ILE A 183 4.94 23.70 -2.42
C ILE A 183 6.15 24.51 -1.94
N SER A 184 7.36 23.95 -2.02
CA SER A 184 8.59 24.62 -1.57
C SER A 184 8.83 25.95 -2.31
N ARG A 185 8.46 25.98 -3.59
CA ARG A 185 8.56 27.15 -4.47
C ARG A 185 7.35 28.07 -4.45
N ARG A 186 6.31 27.74 -3.66
CA ARG A 186 5.04 28.49 -3.57
C ARG A 186 4.34 28.65 -4.93
N GLN A 187 4.34 27.59 -5.73
CA GLN A 187 3.75 27.55 -7.07
C GLN A 187 2.31 27.02 -7.00
N ASP A 188 1.38 27.80 -6.46
CA ASP A 188 0.03 27.37 -6.12
C ASP A 188 -0.74 26.75 -7.30
N GLU A 189 -0.58 27.25 -8.52
CA GLU A 189 -1.26 26.70 -9.70
C GLU A 189 -0.66 25.33 -10.10
N ARG A 190 0.65 25.14 -9.94
CA ARG A 190 1.29 23.83 -10.13
C ARG A 190 0.84 22.82 -9.09
N VAL A 191 0.76 23.23 -7.83
CA VAL A 191 0.20 22.39 -6.74
C VAL A 191 -1.20 21.92 -7.09
N LYS A 192 -2.10 22.80 -7.54
CA LYS A 192 -3.47 22.47 -7.94
C LYS A 192 -3.51 21.50 -9.13
N ARG A 193 -2.66 21.75 -10.14
CA ARG A 193 -2.57 20.88 -11.33
C ARG A 193 -2.14 19.47 -10.93
N ILE A 194 -0.99 19.33 -10.26
CA ILE A 194 -0.46 18.01 -9.86
C ILE A 194 -1.49 17.24 -9.02
N ARG A 195 -2.15 17.92 -8.07
CA ARG A 195 -3.21 17.30 -7.27
C ARG A 195 -4.39 16.80 -8.12
N ALA A 196 -4.81 17.59 -9.10
CA ALA A 196 -5.92 17.20 -9.98
C ALA A 196 -5.56 16.00 -10.86
N GLU A 197 -4.35 16.00 -11.42
CA GLU A 197 -3.82 14.90 -12.24
C GLU A 197 -3.64 13.61 -11.41
N TYR A 198 -3.12 13.72 -10.19
CA TYR A 198 -3.00 12.60 -9.26
C TYR A 198 -4.34 11.95 -8.95
N LEU A 199 -5.37 12.75 -8.65
CA LEU A 199 -6.70 12.22 -8.36
C LEU A 199 -7.34 11.56 -9.57
N ALA A 200 -7.18 12.15 -10.77
CA ALA A 200 -7.67 11.57 -12.01
C ALA A 200 -6.95 10.24 -12.33
N TYR A 201 -5.62 10.22 -12.20
CA TYR A 201 -4.83 9.01 -12.40
C TYR A 201 -5.17 7.92 -11.38
N THR A 202 -5.34 8.29 -10.10
CA THR A 202 -5.77 7.35 -9.05
C THR A 202 -7.12 6.71 -9.39
N GLU A 203 -8.08 7.46 -9.94
CA GLU A 203 -9.38 6.92 -10.35
C GLU A 203 -9.26 5.99 -11.56
N ASP A 204 -8.41 6.33 -12.53
CA ASP A 204 -8.10 5.47 -13.67
C ASP A 204 -7.46 4.15 -13.22
N MET A 205 -6.49 4.19 -12.30
CA MET A 205 -5.83 3.00 -11.78
C MET A 205 -6.79 2.11 -10.99
N ILE A 206 -7.59 2.67 -10.10
CA ILE A 206 -8.62 1.92 -9.39
C ILE A 206 -9.55 1.20 -10.38
N THR A 207 -9.99 1.88 -11.43
CA THR A 207 -10.82 1.28 -12.48
C THR A 207 -10.10 0.11 -13.16
N TRP A 208 -8.83 0.31 -13.53
CA TRP A 208 -8.05 -0.72 -14.20
C TRP A 208 -7.83 -1.94 -13.30
N TYR A 209 -7.43 -1.74 -12.04
CA TYR A 209 -7.18 -2.84 -11.10
C TYR A 209 -8.46 -3.65 -10.81
N GLN A 210 -9.63 -3.01 -10.74
CA GLN A 210 -10.90 -3.73 -10.62
C GLN A 210 -11.15 -4.62 -11.85
N GLN A 211 -10.92 -4.09 -13.05
CA GLN A 211 -11.05 -4.85 -14.30
C GLN A 211 -10.03 -5.99 -14.36
N ALA A 212 -8.77 -5.73 -14.03
CA ALA A 212 -7.69 -6.71 -14.01
C ALA A 212 -7.95 -7.85 -13.00
N GLY A 213 -8.34 -7.50 -11.77
CA GLY A 213 -8.70 -8.48 -10.75
C GLY A 213 -9.88 -9.34 -11.16
N HIS A 214 -10.90 -8.73 -11.78
CA HIS A 214 -12.05 -9.46 -12.28
C HIS A 214 -11.72 -10.38 -13.48
N ALA A 215 -10.92 -9.89 -14.42
CA ALA A 215 -10.47 -10.69 -15.57
C ALA A 215 -9.64 -11.90 -15.10
N LEU A 216 -8.76 -11.68 -14.13
CA LEU A 216 -7.89 -12.73 -13.61
C LEU A 216 -8.65 -13.78 -12.81
N LEU A 217 -9.53 -13.38 -11.88
CA LEU A 217 -10.15 -14.24 -10.88
C LEU A 217 -11.61 -14.59 -11.16
N GLY A 218 -12.30 -13.90 -12.07
CA GLY A 218 -13.72 -14.07 -12.38
C GLY A 218 -14.68 -13.64 -11.27
N ARG A 219 -14.21 -12.84 -10.29
CA ARG A 219 -14.98 -12.41 -9.13
C ARG A 219 -14.39 -11.14 -8.51
N PRO A 220 -15.16 -10.40 -7.72
CA PRO A 220 -14.61 -9.37 -6.84
C PRO A 220 -13.56 -9.93 -5.87
N MET A 221 -12.59 -9.08 -5.49
CA MET A 221 -11.52 -9.47 -4.58
C MET A 221 -11.25 -8.42 -3.50
N ALA A 222 -10.35 -8.75 -2.59
CA ALA A 222 -9.81 -7.79 -1.64
C ALA A 222 -8.42 -7.36 -2.11
N PHE A 223 -8.28 -6.12 -2.55
CA PHE A 223 -7.01 -5.52 -2.94
C PHE A 223 -6.18 -5.11 -1.73
N VAL A 224 -4.87 -5.02 -1.93
CA VAL A 224 -3.92 -4.35 -1.03
C VAL A 224 -3.33 -3.20 -1.82
N MET A 225 -3.68 -1.98 -1.43
CA MET A 225 -3.28 -0.76 -2.14
C MET A 225 -2.01 -0.18 -1.51
N LEU A 226 -1.00 0.03 -2.34
CA LEU A 226 0.22 0.74 -1.99
C LEU A 226 -0.03 2.24 -2.07
N LEU A 227 0.37 2.93 -1.03
CA LEU A 227 0.47 4.38 -0.90
C LEU A 227 1.71 4.70 -0.07
N HIS A 228 2.15 5.95 -0.05
CA HIS A 228 3.22 6.42 0.82
C HIS A 228 2.75 7.54 1.76
N VAL A 229 3.46 7.74 2.87
CA VAL A 229 3.18 8.88 3.75
C VAL A 229 3.78 10.14 3.14
N THR A 230 3.03 10.76 2.23
CA THR A 230 3.40 11.97 1.51
C THR A 230 2.49 13.14 1.88
N ARG A 231 2.91 14.36 1.56
CA ARG A 231 2.05 15.54 1.67
C ARG A 231 0.89 15.48 0.69
N LEU A 232 1.12 14.98 -0.51
CA LEU A 232 0.07 14.82 -1.52
C LEU A 232 -1.05 13.91 -1.01
N ASN A 233 -0.71 12.73 -0.47
CA ASN A 233 -1.70 11.84 0.12
C ASN A 233 -2.41 12.44 1.34
N ALA A 234 -1.70 13.22 2.14
CA ALA A 234 -2.30 13.94 3.27
C ALA A 234 -3.35 14.96 2.82
N ASP A 235 -3.08 15.67 1.73
CA ASP A 235 -4.01 16.68 1.17
C ASP A 235 -5.13 16.04 0.33
N CYS A 236 -5.02 14.75 -0.06
CA CYS A 236 -5.97 14.03 -0.92
C CYS A 236 -6.71 12.87 -0.23
N ILE A 237 -6.46 12.61 1.05
CA ILE A 237 -7.03 11.43 1.74
C ILE A 237 -8.57 11.42 1.77
N ASP A 238 -9.21 12.59 1.87
CA ASP A 238 -10.66 12.72 1.83
C ASP A 238 -11.20 12.44 0.41
N ASP A 239 -10.49 12.88 -0.63
CA ASP A 239 -10.84 12.59 -2.04
C ASP A 239 -10.70 11.11 -2.35
N LEU A 240 -9.65 10.45 -1.87
CA LEU A 240 -9.47 9.00 -2.01
C LEU A 240 -10.67 8.25 -1.42
N ALA A 241 -11.14 8.65 -0.25
CA ALA A 241 -12.33 8.05 0.36
C ALA A 241 -13.58 8.21 -0.51
N VAL A 242 -13.75 9.37 -1.18
CA VAL A 242 -14.84 9.62 -2.13
C VAL A 242 -14.70 8.74 -3.38
N ILE A 243 -13.48 8.60 -3.93
CA ILE A 243 -13.22 7.74 -5.08
C ILE A 243 -13.54 6.28 -4.74
N LEU A 244 -13.01 5.73 -3.64
CA LEU A 244 -13.30 4.37 -3.20
C LEU A 244 -14.81 4.11 -3.05
N LYS A 245 -15.53 5.06 -2.48
CA LYS A 245 -17.00 4.97 -2.35
C LYS A 245 -17.69 4.96 -3.70
N ARG A 246 -17.26 5.78 -4.65
CA ARG A 246 -17.81 5.85 -6.01
C ARG A 246 -17.63 4.54 -6.75
N HIS A 247 -16.48 3.89 -6.56
CA HIS A 247 -16.15 2.58 -7.12
C HIS A 247 -16.71 1.40 -6.34
N HIS A 248 -17.54 1.64 -5.30
CA HIS A 248 -18.12 0.62 -4.44
C HIS A 248 -17.07 -0.30 -3.78
N ILE A 249 -15.87 0.21 -3.51
CA ILE A 249 -14.79 -0.51 -2.85
C ILE A 249 -14.88 -0.26 -1.34
N LYS A 250 -14.93 -1.32 -0.55
CA LYS A 250 -15.02 -1.21 0.91
C LYS A 250 -13.63 -1.28 1.54
N PRO A 251 -13.18 -0.24 2.27
CA PRO A 251 -11.96 -0.32 3.07
C PRO A 251 -12.04 -1.40 4.16
N VAL A 252 -10.98 -2.20 4.29
CA VAL A 252 -10.85 -3.27 5.29
C VAL A 252 -9.42 -3.29 5.84
N SER A 253 -9.20 -3.97 6.97
CA SER A 253 -7.83 -4.17 7.46
C SER A 253 -7.05 -5.12 6.55
N LEU A 254 -5.71 -5.03 6.58
CA LEU A 254 -4.85 -5.96 5.84
C LEU A 254 -5.13 -7.42 6.24
N ASP A 255 -5.33 -7.71 7.54
CA ASP A 255 -5.71 -9.06 7.98
C ASP A 255 -7.03 -9.54 7.39
N ALA A 256 -7.97 -8.65 7.14
CA ALA A 256 -9.24 -9.00 6.50
C ALA A 256 -9.08 -9.19 4.99
N ALA A 257 -8.26 -8.37 4.31
CA ALA A 257 -7.96 -8.52 2.90
C ALA A 257 -7.24 -9.84 2.61
N MET A 258 -6.24 -10.19 3.42
CA MET A 258 -5.45 -11.41 3.28
C MET A 258 -6.21 -12.72 3.52
N LYS A 259 -7.50 -12.65 3.89
CA LYS A 259 -8.39 -13.82 3.91
C LYS A 259 -8.92 -14.17 2.52
N ASP A 260 -8.75 -13.30 1.53
CA ASP A 260 -9.15 -13.60 0.17
C ASP A 260 -8.34 -14.79 -0.37
N PRO A 261 -9.01 -15.78 -1.00
CA PRO A 261 -8.32 -16.96 -1.54
C PRO A 261 -7.23 -16.65 -2.57
N ALA A 262 -7.29 -15.51 -3.25
CA ALA A 262 -6.28 -15.10 -4.22
C ALA A 262 -4.87 -15.03 -3.61
N TYR A 263 -4.75 -14.62 -2.34
CA TYR A 263 -3.46 -14.56 -1.65
C TYR A 263 -2.84 -15.92 -1.30
N ARG A 264 -3.43 -17.02 -1.77
CA ARG A 264 -2.87 -18.38 -1.70
C ARG A 264 -2.38 -18.88 -3.07
N ILE A 265 -2.50 -18.07 -4.11
CA ILE A 265 -1.90 -18.35 -5.42
C ILE A 265 -0.38 -18.34 -5.24
N ASP A 266 0.28 -19.35 -5.77
CA ASP A 266 1.74 -19.44 -5.70
C ASP A 266 2.41 -18.28 -6.41
N ASP A 267 3.51 -17.79 -5.83
CA ASP A 267 4.32 -16.70 -6.38
C ASP A 267 5.76 -17.18 -6.62
N PRO A 268 6.03 -17.87 -7.73
CA PRO A 268 7.39 -18.27 -8.11
C PRO A 268 8.18 -17.13 -8.78
N TYR A 269 7.60 -15.95 -8.95
CA TYR A 269 8.25 -14.85 -9.65
C TYR A 269 9.55 -14.43 -8.95
N VAL A 270 10.61 -14.34 -9.74
CA VAL A 270 11.86 -13.65 -9.47
C VAL A 270 12.25 -12.89 -10.74
N GLY A 271 12.74 -11.68 -10.58
CA GLY A 271 13.05 -10.83 -11.73
C GLY A 271 13.87 -9.60 -11.34
N PRO A 272 14.34 -8.85 -12.34
CA PRO A 272 15.19 -7.68 -12.10
C PRO A 272 14.43 -6.51 -11.43
N ASN A 273 13.10 -6.51 -11.54
CA ASN A 273 12.24 -5.46 -10.99
C ASN A 273 11.17 -6.07 -10.11
N GLY A 274 10.69 -5.30 -9.13
CA GLY A 274 9.46 -5.62 -8.43
C GLY A 274 8.25 -5.37 -9.30
N ILE A 275 7.29 -6.29 -9.28
CA ILE A 275 5.99 -6.14 -9.93
C ILE A 275 4.89 -6.48 -8.93
N GLU A 276 3.69 -5.95 -9.13
CA GLU A 276 2.55 -6.20 -8.23
C GLU A 276 2.09 -7.67 -8.31
N TRP A 277 1.48 -8.13 -7.23
CA TRP A 277 1.04 -9.53 -7.14
C TRP A 277 -0.05 -9.91 -8.12
N LEU A 278 -0.88 -8.98 -8.62
CA LEU A 278 -1.80 -9.27 -9.73
C LEU A 278 -1.07 -9.70 -10.99
N GLU A 279 0.03 -9.01 -11.34
CA GLU A 279 0.87 -9.38 -12.47
C GLU A 279 1.57 -10.72 -12.23
N ARG A 280 2.14 -10.95 -11.02
CA ARG A 280 2.73 -12.24 -10.66
C ARG A 280 1.74 -13.39 -10.79
N TRP A 281 0.51 -13.18 -10.34
CA TRP A 281 -0.55 -14.19 -10.46
C TRP A 281 -1.00 -14.41 -11.90
N SER A 282 -0.97 -13.39 -12.76
CA SER A 282 -1.27 -13.55 -14.19
C SER A 282 -0.28 -14.52 -14.85
N ILE A 283 1.01 -14.38 -14.51
CA ILE A 283 2.07 -15.30 -14.96
C ILE A 283 1.80 -16.71 -14.45
N THR A 284 1.53 -16.88 -13.16
CA THR A 284 1.29 -18.19 -12.53
C THR A 284 0.03 -18.87 -13.09
N LEU A 285 -1.02 -18.12 -13.35
CA LEU A 285 -2.30 -18.63 -13.85
C LEU A 285 -2.35 -18.72 -15.38
N HIS A 286 -1.32 -18.27 -16.10
CA HIS A 286 -1.26 -18.18 -17.56
C HIS A 286 -2.47 -17.43 -18.13
N LYS A 287 -2.78 -16.25 -17.57
CA LYS A 287 -3.86 -15.38 -17.99
C LYS A 287 -3.33 -13.97 -18.23
N ASP A 288 -3.82 -13.34 -19.28
CA ASP A 288 -3.47 -11.96 -19.59
C ASP A 288 -4.27 -10.97 -18.74
N LEU A 289 -3.64 -9.88 -18.36
CA LEU A 289 -4.29 -8.70 -17.79
C LEU A 289 -4.72 -7.75 -18.94
N PRO A 290 -5.68 -6.85 -18.70
CA PRO A 290 -6.20 -5.94 -19.75
C PRO A 290 -5.25 -4.76 -20.01
N TRP A 291 -4.01 -5.05 -20.44
CA TRP A 291 -2.95 -4.05 -20.65
C TRP A 291 -3.33 -2.97 -21.67
N ASP A 292 -4.16 -3.28 -22.67
CA ASP A 292 -4.63 -2.30 -23.66
C ASP A 292 -5.37 -1.10 -23.06
N SER A 293 -5.89 -1.25 -21.83
CA SER A 293 -6.59 -0.20 -21.10
C SER A 293 -5.77 0.38 -19.94
N PHE A 294 -4.55 -0.11 -19.73
CA PHE A 294 -3.64 0.47 -18.73
C PHE A 294 -3.20 1.86 -19.16
N LYS A 295 -3.10 2.77 -18.20
CA LYS A 295 -2.61 4.12 -18.45
C LYS A 295 -1.31 4.32 -17.69
N GLU A 296 -0.32 4.81 -18.38
CA GLU A 296 0.90 5.30 -17.73
C GLU A 296 0.62 6.62 -17.00
N PRO A 297 1.44 6.98 -15.99
CA PRO A 297 1.39 8.31 -15.41
C PRO A 297 1.50 9.41 -16.50
N PRO A 298 0.90 10.61 -16.28
CA PRO A 298 1.02 11.71 -17.24
C PRO A 298 2.49 12.03 -17.54
N ALA A 299 2.81 12.19 -18.84
CA ALA A 299 4.20 12.38 -19.29
C ALA A 299 4.87 13.65 -18.72
N ASP A 300 4.09 14.66 -18.40
CA ASP A 300 4.60 15.89 -17.75
C ASP A 300 4.93 15.65 -16.28
N ILE A 301 4.18 14.82 -15.57
CA ILE A 301 4.49 14.37 -14.19
C ILE A 301 5.76 13.53 -14.19
N GLU A 302 5.89 12.56 -15.12
CA GLU A 302 7.11 11.77 -15.26
C GLU A 302 8.35 12.65 -15.55
N ALA A 303 8.20 13.64 -16.43
CA ALA A 303 9.27 14.57 -16.75
C ALA A 303 9.64 15.48 -15.55
N GLU A 304 8.63 15.94 -14.80
CA GLU A 304 8.87 16.73 -13.58
C GLU A 304 9.55 15.90 -12.50
N TYR A 305 9.07 14.65 -12.28
CA TYR A 305 9.68 13.72 -11.33
C TYR A 305 11.17 13.51 -11.64
N LYS A 306 11.53 13.17 -12.87
CA LYS A 306 12.95 12.98 -13.30
C LYS A 306 13.82 14.22 -13.06
N THR A 307 13.22 15.39 -12.92
CA THR A 307 13.95 16.64 -12.68
C THR A 307 14.22 16.88 -11.20
N VAL A 308 13.32 16.43 -10.32
CA VAL A 308 13.37 16.73 -8.87
C VAL A 308 13.82 15.54 -8.03
N ASP A 309 13.69 14.31 -8.56
CA ASP A 309 14.07 13.08 -7.87
C ASP A 309 15.57 13.10 -7.52
N ASN A 310 15.84 13.11 -6.21
CA ASN A 310 17.21 13.14 -5.69
C ASN A 310 17.82 11.73 -5.58
N ASP A 311 17.03 10.69 -5.57
CA ASP A 311 17.50 9.30 -5.53
C ASP A 311 18.10 8.89 -6.87
N LEU A 312 17.50 9.29 -7.99
CA LEU A 312 18.08 9.14 -9.33
C LEU A 312 19.40 9.93 -9.46
N GLN A 313 19.48 11.14 -8.89
CA GLN A 313 20.69 11.95 -8.90
C GLN A 313 21.82 11.36 -8.05
N ALA A 314 21.49 10.62 -6.99
CA ALA A 314 22.44 9.91 -6.13
C ALA A 314 22.88 8.55 -6.69
N GLY A 315 22.35 8.11 -7.84
CA GLY A 315 22.62 6.78 -8.42
C GLY A 315 21.83 5.66 -7.77
N GLY A 316 20.78 6.00 -7.04
CA GLY A 316 19.80 5.06 -6.51
C GLY A 316 18.85 4.51 -7.60
N HIS A 317 18.11 3.48 -7.26
CA HIS A 317 17.04 2.98 -8.12
C HIS A 317 15.83 3.92 -7.99
N SER A 318 15.15 4.23 -9.10
CA SER A 318 13.81 4.79 -9.06
C SER A 318 12.88 3.81 -8.35
N GLN A 319 12.02 4.30 -7.50
CA GLN A 319 11.01 3.48 -6.81
C GLN A 319 10.02 2.86 -7.79
#